data_a716eed2a8233cf62240fe33d99c873d
#
_entry.id   a716eed2a8233cf62240fe33d99c873d
#
_cell.length_a   1.000
_cell.length_b   1.000
_cell.length_c   1.000
_cell.angle_alpha   90.00
_cell.angle_beta   90.00
_cell.angle_gamma   90.00
#
_symmetry.space_group_name_H-M   'P 1'
#
loop_
_entity.id
_entity.type
_entity.pdbx_description
1 polymer ?
#
loop_
_entity_poly.entity_id
_entity_poly.type
_entity_poly.pdbx_seq_one_letter_code
_entity_poly.pdbx_strand_id
1 'polypeptide(L)'
;RPLFTMNRVETNLTWVILMGIALVSVGIFFMHNGFLLFRLNSYSQIFSSEVSGVALKRFFYFFIPAMLVVYFLRQNSKAWLFFLVSTVAFGLLTYMIVGGTRANIIIAFAIFLFIGIIRGWISLWMLAAAGVLGIVGMFWLALKRYGMNVSGDEAFYTFLYLTRDTFSPWENLALLLQNY
;
A
#
# COMPACT_ATOMS: atom_id res chain seq x y z
N ARG A 1 4.35 -23.74 -15.64
CA ARG A 1 3.14 -23.64 -16.48
C ARG A 1 2.49 -22.25 -16.28
N PRO A 2 1.91 -21.65 -17.33
CA PRO A 2 1.17 -20.40 -17.17
C PRO A 2 -0.07 -20.64 -16.29
N LEU A 3 -0.38 -19.68 -15.38
CA LEU A 3 -1.57 -19.78 -14.52
C LEU A 3 -2.85 -19.53 -15.32
N PHE A 4 -2.77 -18.65 -16.33
CA PHE A 4 -3.90 -18.28 -17.18
C PHE A 4 -3.40 -18.01 -18.61
N THR A 5 -4.25 -18.29 -19.60
CA THR A 5 -4.08 -17.84 -20.98
C THR A 5 -4.98 -16.62 -21.19
N MET A 6 -4.40 -15.49 -21.52
CA MET A 6 -5.15 -14.24 -21.74
C MET A 6 -5.09 -13.85 -23.22
N ASN A 7 -6.18 -13.31 -23.74
CA ASN A 7 -6.21 -12.72 -25.08
C ASN A 7 -5.35 -11.43 -25.07
N ARG A 8 -4.29 -11.42 -25.89
CA ARG A 8 -3.30 -10.31 -25.87
C ARG A 8 -3.90 -8.95 -26.19
N VAL A 9 -4.86 -8.89 -27.08
CA VAL A 9 -5.46 -7.60 -27.52
C VAL A 9 -6.28 -6.98 -26.39
N GLU A 10 -7.19 -7.74 -25.80
CA GLU A 10 -8.03 -7.30 -24.69
C GLU A 10 -7.20 -6.95 -23.45
N THR A 11 -6.15 -7.73 -23.20
CA THR A 11 -5.24 -7.53 -22.08
C THR A 11 -4.44 -6.23 -22.22
N ASN A 12 -3.96 -5.93 -23.44
CA ASN A 12 -3.25 -4.68 -23.70
C ASN A 12 -4.16 -3.45 -23.54
N LEU A 13 -5.41 -3.52 -24.01
CA LEU A 13 -6.38 -2.45 -23.83
C LEU A 13 -6.70 -2.22 -22.35
N THR A 14 -6.96 -3.29 -21.61
CA THR A 14 -7.23 -3.22 -20.17
C THR A 14 -6.07 -2.59 -19.40
N TRP A 15 -4.83 -3.00 -19.71
CA TRP A 15 -3.65 -2.41 -19.10
C TRP A 15 -3.53 -0.91 -19.36
N VAL A 16 -3.73 -0.46 -20.62
CA VAL A 16 -3.64 0.96 -20.99
C VAL A 16 -4.71 1.78 -20.25
N ILE A 17 -5.95 1.28 -20.18
CA ILE A 17 -7.03 1.97 -19.48
C ILE A 17 -6.71 2.11 -17.98
N LEU A 18 -6.36 1.01 -17.30
CA LEU A 18 -6.08 1.03 -15.87
C LEU A 18 -4.88 1.93 -15.53
N MET A 19 -3.82 1.84 -16.33
CA MET A 19 -2.63 2.68 -16.18
C MET A 19 -2.96 4.15 -16.43
N GLY A 20 -3.74 4.44 -17.48
CA GLY A 20 -4.20 5.79 -17.82
C GLY A 20 -5.00 6.42 -16.68
N ILE A 21 -5.98 5.68 -16.12
CA ILE A 21 -6.79 6.16 -14.99
C ILE A 21 -5.89 6.48 -13.79
N ALA A 22 -4.98 5.59 -13.44
CA ALA A 22 -4.09 5.78 -12.30
C ALA A 22 -3.18 7.02 -12.49
N LEU A 23 -2.49 7.12 -13.62
CA LEU A 23 -1.53 8.21 -13.88
C LEU A 23 -2.23 9.56 -14.04
N VAL A 24 -3.36 9.62 -14.75
CA VAL A 24 -4.14 10.86 -14.90
C VAL A 24 -4.64 11.34 -13.54
N SER A 25 -5.16 10.43 -12.70
CA SER A 25 -5.66 10.78 -11.38
C SER A 25 -4.56 11.31 -10.47
N VAL A 26 -3.36 10.67 -10.49
CA VAL A 26 -2.18 11.16 -9.75
C VAL A 26 -1.74 12.52 -10.29
N GLY A 27 -1.69 12.69 -11.62
CA GLY A 27 -1.31 13.96 -12.26
C GLY A 27 -2.25 15.10 -11.86
N ILE A 28 -3.56 14.90 -11.97
CA ILE A 28 -4.56 15.93 -11.59
C ILE A 28 -4.44 16.25 -10.09
N PHE A 29 -4.33 15.23 -9.24
CA PHE A 29 -4.19 15.46 -7.81
C PHE A 29 -2.91 16.22 -7.48
N PHE A 30 -1.80 15.88 -8.11
CA PHE A 30 -0.52 16.56 -7.93
C PHE A 30 -0.55 18.01 -8.41
N MET A 31 -1.17 18.30 -9.56
CA MET A 31 -1.29 19.66 -10.07
C MET A 31 -2.05 20.59 -9.13
N HIS A 32 -3.04 20.07 -8.40
CA HIS A 32 -3.82 20.88 -7.46
C HIS A 32 -3.15 21.01 -6.07
N ASN A 33 -2.46 19.98 -5.60
CA ASN A 33 -2.02 19.91 -4.21
C ASN A 33 -0.48 19.90 -4.05
N GLY A 34 0.28 19.52 -5.08
CA GLY A 34 1.72 19.29 -5.00
C GLY A 34 2.08 18.11 -4.10
N PHE A 35 3.25 18.15 -3.49
CA PHE A 35 3.70 17.15 -2.50
C PHE A 35 3.18 17.50 -1.11
N LEU A 36 2.07 16.91 -0.71
CA LEU A 36 1.46 17.18 0.58
C LEU A 36 2.31 16.72 1.77
N LEU A 37 3.18 15.72 1.57
CA LEU A 37 4.10 15.25 2.63
C LEU A 37 4.97 16.37 3.19
N PHE A 38 5.35 17.34 2.37
CA PHE A 38 6.21 18.47 2.77
C PHE A 38 5.43 19.72 3.16
N ARG A 39 4.11 19.76 2.89
CA ARG A 39 3.25 20.91 3.19
C ARG A 39 2.43 20.74 4.44
N LEU A 40 2.08 19.50 4.81
CA LEU A 40 1.20 19.22 5.93
C LEU A 40 2.00 18.87 7.18
N ASN A 41 1.62 19.45 8.31
CA ASN A 41 2.21 19.14 9.61
C ASN A 41 1.66 17.86 10.23
N SER A 42 0.42 17.46 9.85
CA SER A 42 -0.20 16.22 10.30
C SER A 42 -1.01 15.56 9.19
N TYR A 43 -1.09 14.22 9.22
CA TYR A 43 -1.84 13.43 8.22
C TYR A 43 -3.34 13.76 8.22
N SER A 44 -3.91 14.16 9.36
CA SER A 44 -5.32 14.52 9.48
C SER A 44 -5.72 15.73 8.61
N GLN A 45 -4.76 16.61 8.32
CA GLN A 45 -5.00 17.79 7.46
C GLN A 45 -5.34 17.44 6.00
N ILE A 46 -5.10 16.20 5.56
CA ILE A 46 -5.52 15.73 4.22
C ILE A 46 -7.04 15.84 4.02
N PHE A 47 -7.80 15.74 5.10
CA PHE A 47 -9.26 15.84 5.08
C PHE A 47 -9.76 17.29 5.31
N SER A 48 -8.86 18.27 5.40
CA SER A 48 -9.23 19.67 5.51
C SER A 48 -9.70 20.22 4.15
N SER A 49 -10.36 21.36 4.18
CA SER A 49 -10.81 22.08 2.98
C SER A 49 -9.66 22.59 2.08
N GLU A 50 -8.42 22.55 2.59
CA GLU A 50 -7.23 22.98 1.85
C GLU A 50 -6.78 21.97 0.79
N VAL A 51 -7.23 20.71 0.89
CA VAL A 51 -6.87 19.63 -0.04
C VAL A 51 -8.04 19.33 -0.97
N SER A 52 -7.86 19.66 -2.26
CA SER A 52 -8.89 19.41 -3.27
C SER A 52 -8.74 18.00 -3.88
N GLY A 53 -9.87 17.42 -4.32
CA GLY A 53 -9.86 16.18 -5.08
C GLY A 53 -9.49 14.94 -4.27
N VAL A 54 -9.76 14.90 -2.98
CA VAL A 54 -9.46 13.74 -2.09
C VAL A 54 -10.03 12.42 -2.64
N ALA A 55 -11.15 12.45 -3.35
CA ALA A 55 -11.75 11.27 -3.98
C ALA A 55 -10.86 10.65 -5.06
N LEU A 56 -10.00 11.44 -5.72
CA LEU A 56 -9.09 10.95 -6.77
C LEU A 56 -8.08 9.91 -6.23
N LYS A 57 -7.79 9.94 -4.92
CA LYS A 57 -6.91 8.94 -4.29
C LYS A 57 -7.36 7.49 -4.50
N ARG A 58 -8.65 7.26 -4.66
CA ARG A 58 -9.22 5.93 -4.90
C ARG A 58 -8.78 5.35 -6.25
N PHE A 59 -8.56 6.20 -7.23
CA PHE A 59 -8.15 5.79 -8.57
C PHE A 59 -6.65 5.46 -8.66
N PHE A 60 -5.83 5.88 -7.69
CA PHE A 60 -4.42 5.49 -7.63
C PHE A 60 -4.22 3.98 -7.51
N TYR A 61 -5.18 3.30 -6.87
CA TYR A 61 -5.13 1.83 -6.71
C TYR A 61 -5.20 1.08 -8.05
N PHE A 62 -5.68 1.68 -9.13
CA PHE A 62 -5.73 1.05 -10.45
C PHE A 62 -4.34 0.77 -11.04
N PHE A 63 -3.29 1.40 -10.50
CA PHE A 63 -1.91 1.08 -10.88
C PHE A 63 -1.53 -0.36 -10.55
N ILE A 64 -1.97 -0.89 -9.42
CA ILE A 64 -1.66 -2.25 -8.98
C ILE A 64 -2.23 -3.30 -9.93
N PRO A 65 -3.55 -3.33 -10.25
CA PRO A 65 -4.09 -4.26 -11.23
C PRO A 65 -3.51 -4.04 -12.65
N ALA A 66 -3.16 -2.81 -13.03
CA ALA A 66 -2.47 -2.57 -14.29
C ALA A 66 -1.13 -3.33 -14.34
N MET A 67 -0.33 -3.25 -13.29
CA MET A 67 0.95 -3.96 -13.20
C MET A 67 0.78 -5.48 -13.06
N LEU A 68 -0.33 -5.95 -12.45
CA LEU A 68 -0.68 -7.36 -12.45
C LEU A 68 -0.94 -7.90 -13.86
N VAL A 69 -1.65 -7.14 -14.69
CA VAL A 69 -1.87 -7.49 -16.10
C VAL A 69 -0.53 -7.65 -16.81
N VAL A 70 0.42 -6.72 -16.61
CA VAL A 70 1.78 -6.82 -17.18
C VAL A 70 2.50 -8.08 -16.71
N TYR A 71 2.37 -8.42 -15.41
CA TYR A 71 2.92 -9.65 -14.87
C TYR A 71 2.30 -10.90 -15.53
N PHE A 72 0.97 -10.96 -15.64
CA PHE A 72 0.27 -12.12 -16.22
C PHE A 72 0.56 -12.32 -17.72
N LEU A 73 0.92 -11.27 -18.44
CA LEU A 73 1.36 -11.41 -19.84
C LEU A 73 2.70 -12.15 -19.98
N ARG A 74 3.59 -12.01 -19.02
CA ARG A 74 4.95 -12.59 -19.10
C ARG A 74 5.16 -13.78 -18.17
N GLN A 75 4.55 -13.79 -17.00
CA GLN A 75 4.54 -14.83 -15.96
C GLN A 75 5.92 -15.42 -15.60
N ASN A 76 6.95 -14.60 -15.61
CA ASN A 76 8.32 -14.99 -15.27
C ASN A 76 8.82 -14.23 -14.03
N SER A 77 9.95 -14.68 -13.46
CA SER A 77 10.55 -14.08 -12.26
C SER A 77 10.97 -12.61 -12.48
N LYS A 78 11.39 -12.25 -13.68
CA LYS A 78 11.75 -10.86 -14.01
C LYS A 78 10.52 -9.94 -13.99
N ALA A 79 9.39 -10.40 -14.55
CA ALA A 79 8.13 -9.66 -14.52
C ALA A 79 7.56 -9.56 -13.10
N TRP A 80 7.77 -10.58 -12.28
CA TRP A 80 7.39 -10.58 -10.87
C TRP A 80 8.20 -9.55 -10.07
N LEU A 81 9.52 -9.49 -10.26
CA LEU A 81 10.36 -8.47 -9.64
C LEU A 81 10.03 -7.08 -10.17
N PHE A 82 9.78 -6.93 -11.48
CA PHE A 82 9.36 -5.67 -12.10
C PHE A 82 8.03 -5.17 -11.53
N PHE A 83 7.08 -6.07 -11.28
CA PHE A 83 5.84 -5.74 -10.58
C PHE A 83 6.13 -5.11 -9.22
N LEU A 84 6.99 -5.72 -8.39
CA LEU A 84 7.32 -5.17 -7.07
C LEU A 84 7.98 -3.79 -7.19
N VAL A 85 9.03 -3.68 -7.99
CA VAL A 85 9.80 -2.42 -8.10
C VAL A 85 8.91 -1.28 -8.58
N SER A 86 8.10 -1.51 -9.63
CA SER A 86 7.21 -0.47 -10.18
C SER A 86 6.09 -0.08 -9.21
N THR A 87 5.47 -1.05 -8.53
CA THR A 87 4.39 -0.77 -7.58
C THR A 87 4.90 -0.11 -6.30
N VAL A 88 6.10 -0.46 -5.82
CA VAL A 88 6.73 0.21 -4.68
C VAL A 88 7.15 1.63 -5.06
N ALA A 89 7.76 1.84 -6.22
CA ALA A 89 8.12 3.17 -6.70
C ALA A 89 6.88 4.08 -6.84
N PHE A 90 5.80 3.57 -7.42
CA PHE A 90 4.53 4.28 -7.50
C PHE A 90 3.91 4.52 -6.12
N GLY A 91 4.00 3.54 -5.23
CA GLY A 91 3.55 3.66 -3.85
C GLY A 91 4.30 4.74 -3.06
N LEU A 92 5.62 4.86 -3.25
CA LEU A 92 6.43 5.93 -2.67
C LEU A 92 6.06 7.31 -3.26
N LEU A 93 5.85 7.37 -4.57
CA LEU A 93 5.38 8.59 -5.22
C LEU A 93 4.03 9.05 -4.65
N THR A 94 3.05 8.16 -4.58
CA THR A 94 1.73 8.47 -4.01
C THR A 94 1.79 8.76 -2.51
N TYR A 95 2.73 8.15 -1.78
CA TYR A 95 3.00 8.48 -0.38
C TYR A 95 3.43 9.94 -0.22
N MET A 96 4.35 10.42 -1.06
CA MET A 96 4.80 11.82 -1.03
C MET A 96 3.71 12.80 -1.47
N ILE A 97 2.95 12.45 -2.52
CA ILE A 97 1.90 13.31 -3.08
C ILE A 97 0.72 13.45 -2.10
N VAL A 98 0.31 12.35 -1.45
CA VAL A 98 -0.87 12.33 -0.56
C VAL A 98 -0.51 12.71 0.88
N GLY A 99 0.78 12.76 1.24
CA GLY A 99 1.20 13.10 2.60
C GLY A 99 1.14 11.95 3.59
N GLY A 100 1.45 10.72 3.16
CA GLY A 100 1.71 9.61 4.08
C GLY A 100 0.82 8.37 3.96
N THR A 101 0.07 8.21 2.87
CA THR A 101 -0.70 6.98 2.64
C THR A 101 0.20 5.80 2.29
N ARG A 102 0.05 4.69 3.01
CA ARG A 102 0.89 3.48 2.86
C ARG A 102 0.17 2.33 2.16
N ALA A 103 -1.12 2.46 1.94
CA ALA A 103 -1.97 1.37 1.48
C ALA A 103 -1.50 0.76 0.15
N ASN A 104 -1.07 1.58 -0.81
CA ASN A 104 -0.57 1.10 -2.10
C ASN A 104 0.66 0.19 -1.94
N ILE A 105 1.60 0.56 -1.05
CA ILE A 105 2.82 -0.22 -0.81
C ILE A 105 2.45 -1.54 -0.13
N ILE A 106 1.58 -1.52 0.87
CA ILE A 106 1.16 -2.71 1.63
C ILE A 106 0.45 -3.70 0.70
N ILE A 107 -0.51 -3.23 -0.10
CA ILE A 107 -1.25 -4.07 -1.05
C ILE A 107 -0.31 -4.66 -2.10
N ALA A 108 0.60 -3.86 -2.65
CA ALA A 108 1.59 -4.32 -3.63
C ALA A 108 2.48 -5.43 -3.06
N PHE A 109 2.95 -5.26 -1.83
CA PHE A 109 3.76 -6.26 -1.13
C PHE A 109 2.98 -7.56 -0.85
N ALA A 110 1.74 -7.44 -0.38
CA ALA A 110 0.89 -8.60 -0.13
C ALA A 110 0.65 -9.42 -1.42
N ILE A 111 0.35 -8.76 -2.53
CA ILE A 111 0.15 -9.43 -3.83
C ILE A 111 1.46 -10.04 -4.32
N PHE A 112 2.59 -9.34 -4.19
CA PHE A 112 3.91 -9.86 -4.57
C PHE A 112 4.26 -11.15 -3.82
N LEU A 113 4.05 -11.16 -2.50
CA LEU A 113 4.28 -12.35 -1.67
C LEU A 113 3.33 -13.48 -2.04
N PHE A 114 2.05 -13.18 -2.26
CA PHE A 114 1.05 -14.16 -2.66
C PHE A 114 1.40 -14.84 -3.99
N ILE A 115 1.78 -14.06 -5.01
CA ILE A 115 2.25 -14.61 -6.30
C ILE A 115 3.50 -15.46 -6.09
N GLY A 116 4.45 -14.98 -5.29
CA GLY A 116 5.69 -15.70 -4.99
C GLY A 116 5.46 -17.05 -4.34
N ILE A 117 4.49 -17.15 -3.43
CA ILE A 117 4.09 -18.42 -2.78
C ILE A 117 3.44 -19.36 -3.79
N ILE A 118 2.45 -18.91 -4.57
CA ILE A 118 1.76 -19.74 -5.57
C ILE A 118 2.74 -20.28 -6.61
N ARG A 119 3.75 -19.49 -6.96
CA ARG A 119 4.79 -19.88 -7.92
C ARG A 119 5.91 -20.74 -7.31
N GLY A 120 5.94 -20.90 -5.99
CA GLY A 120 7.01 -21.58 -5.28
C GLY A 120 8.35 -20.83 -5.28
N TRP A 121 8.33 -19.52 -5.56
CA TRP A 121 9.53 -18.67 -5.51
C TRP A 121 9.84 -18.17 -4.10
N ILE A 122 8.86 -18.17 -3.22
CA ILE A 122 8.98 -17.80 -1.80
C ILE A 122 8.63 -19.01 -0.95
N SER A 123 9.54 -19.36 -0.04
CA SER A 123 9.28 -20.39 0.97
C SER A 123 8.47 -19.80 2.14
N LEU A 124 7.78 -20.68 2.88
CA LEU A 124 7.06 -20.27 4.11
C LEU A 124 7.96 -19.59 5.14
N TRP A 125 9.24 -20.00 5.24
CA TRP A 125 10.20 -19.37 6.12
C TRP A 125 10.55 -17.93 5.70
N MET A 126 10.69 -17.70 4.40
CA MET A 126 10.88 -16.32 3.89
C MET A 126 9.65 -15.45 4.15
N LEU A 127 8.44 -16.03 4.05
CA LEU A 127 7.20 -15.33 4.40
C LEU A 127 7.16 -14.97 5.88
N ALA A 128 7.50 -15.92 6.77
CA ALA A 128 7.54 -15.68 8.21
C ALA A 128 8.56 -14.59 8.55
N ALA A 129 9.76 -14.66 7.98
CA ALA A 129 10.79 -13.63 8.15
C ALA A 129 10.34 -12.25 7.65
N ALA A 130 9.72 -12.18 6.48
CA ALA A 130 9.16 -10.94 5.93
C ALA A 130 8.03 -10.38 6.82
N GLY A 131 7.19 -11.25 7.39
CA GLY A 131 6.14 -10.87 8.34
C GLY A 131 6.72 -10.25 9.61
N VAL A 132 7.71 -10.89 10.22
CA VAL A 132 8.39 -10.37 11.42
C VAL A 132 9.07 -9.03 11.13
N LEU A 133 9.82 -8.93 10.01
CA LEU A 133 10.46 -7.67 9.62
C LEU A 133 9.43 -6.58 9.32
N GLY A 134 8.30 -6.94 8.74
CA GLY A 134 7.18 -6.02 8.50
C GLY A 134 6.60 -5.46 9.80
N ILE A 135 6.36 -6.31 10.79
CA ILE A 135 5.85 -5.91 12.11
C ILE A 135 6.85 -5.00 12.81
N VAL A 136 8.13 -5.39 12.87
CA VAL A 136 9.19 -4.58 13.48
C VAL A 136 9.34 -3.23 12.78
N GLY A 137 9.32 -3.22 11.43
CA GLY A 137 9.40 -2.00 10.64
C GLY A 137 8.20 -1.07 10.85
N MET A 138 7.00 -1.63 10.93
CA MET A 138 5.77 -0.87 11.22
C MET A 138 5.82 -0.25 12.63
N PHE A 139 6.29 -1.01 13.61
CA PHE A 139 6.48 -0.53 14.97
C PHE A 139 7.49 0.62 15.04
N TRP A 140 8.65 0.44 14.42
CA TRP A 140 9.68 1.48 14.38
C TRP A 140 9.20 2.77 13.69
N LEU A 141 8.46 2.64 12.58
CA LEU A 141 7.85 3.78 11.90
C LEU A 141 6.78 4.48 12.75
N ALA A 142 6.00 3.70 13.52
CA ALA A 142 5.01 4.25 14.42
C ALA A 142 5.66 5.03 15.55
N LEU A 143 6.71 4.51 16.19
CA LEU A 143 7.48 5.24 17.21
C LEU A 143 8.02 6.57 16.70
N LYS A 144 8.62 6.57 15.50
CA LYS A 144 9.12 7.82 14.87
C LYS A 144 8.01 8.83 14.60
N ARG A 145 6.84 8.35 14.18
CA ARG A 145 5.69 9.21 13.87
C ARG A 145 5.14 9.91 15.11
N TYR A 146 5.13 9.23 16.24
CA TYR A 146 4.62 9.79 17.50
C TYR A 146 5.71 10.52 18.32
N GLY A 147 6.95 10.55 17.81
CA GLY A 147 8.07 11.22 18.51
C GLY A 147 8.45 10.56 19.85
N MET A 148 8.04 9.31 20.05
CA MET A 148 8.27 8.57 21.29
C MET A 148 9.64 7.92 21.26
N ASN A 149 10.51 8.33 22.21
CA ASN A 149 11.73 7.61 22.54
C ASN A 149 11.40 6.59 23.63
N VAL A 150 11.11 5.36 23.24
CA VAL A 150 10.76 4.29 24.17
C VAL A 150 11.97 3.39 24.35
N SER A 151 12.39 3.19 25.59
CA SER A 151 13.48 2.31 25.98
C SER A 151 13.03 1.31 27.06
N GLY A 152 13.53 0.08 27.00
CA GLY A 152 13.31 -0.93 28.00
C GLY A 152 11.91 -1.56 28.00
N ASP A 153 11.38 -1.84 29.18
CA ASP A 153 10.10 -2.57 29.37
C ASP A 153 8.88 -1.81 28.83
N GLU A 154 8.96 -0.49 28.72
CA GLU A 154 7.89 0.33 28.13
C GLU A 154 7.71 0.08 26.62
N ALA A 155 8.74 -0.42 25.94
CA ALA A 155 8.67 -0.70 24.51
C ALA A 155 7.63 -1.77 24.19
N PHE A 156 7.50 -2.78 25.04
CA PHE A 156 6.51 -3.85 24.85
C PHE A 156 5.07 -3.34 25.03
N TYR A 157 4.82 -2.55 26.07
CA TYR A 157 3.49 -1.95 26.29
C TYR A 157 3.13 -0.96 25.19
N THR A 158 4.08 -0.17 24.73
CA THR A 158 3.87 0.74 23.59
C THR A 158 3.59 -0.03 22.30
N PHE A 159 4.28 -1.15 22.08
CA PHE A 159 4.00 -2.05 20.94
C PHE A 159 2.57 -2.61 21.01
N LEU A 160 2.14 -3.10 22.17
CA LEU A 160 0.77 -3.59 22.37
C LEU A 160 -0.27 -2.49 22.12
N TYR A 161 -0.02 -1.29 22.62
CA TYR A 161 -0.92 -0.15 22.43
C TYR A 161 -1.04 0.23 20.95
N LEU A 162 0.09 0.31 20.22
CA LEU A 162 0.09 0.66 18.79
C LEU A 162 -0.48 -0.46 17.91
N THR A 163 -0.31 -1.74 18.30
CA THR A 163 -0.93 -2.87 17.60
C THR A 163 -2.43 -2.95 17.90
N ARG A 164 -2.86 -2.63 19.11
CA ARG A 164 -4.28 -2.52 19.45
C ARG A 164 -5.01 -1.53 18.54
N ASP A 165 -4.43 -0.37 18.29
CA ASP A 165 -5.00 0.65 17.40
C ASP A 165 -5.12 0.16 15.94
N THR A 166 -4.24 -0.74 15.51
CA THR A 166 -4.31 -1.39 14.19
C THR A 166 -5.46 -2.41 14.10
N PHE A 167 -5.83 -3.04 15.21
CA PHE A 167 -6.94 -4.00 15.33
C PHE A 167 -8.24 -3.39 15.86
N SER A 168 -8.27 -2.09 16.10
CA SER A 168 -9.41 -1.35 16.64
C SER A 168 -10.73 -1.44 15.84
N PRO A 169 -10.78 -1.84 14.55
CA PRO A 169 -12.05 -2.10 13.87
C PRO A 169 -12.98 -3.04 14.63
N TRP A 170 -12.43 -4.00 15.37
CA TRP A 170 -13.21 -4.94 16.19
C TRP A 170 -13.80 -4.28 17.43
N GLU A 171 -13.07 -3.39 18.11
CA GLU A 171 -13.59 -2.60 19.23
C GLU A 171 -14.68 -1.64 18.79
N ASN A 172 -14.48 -0.95 17.67
CA ASN A 172 -15.49 -0.07 17.09
C ASN A 172 -16.75 -0.84 16.67
N LEU A 173 -16.60 -2.04 16.12
CA LEU A 173 -17.72 -2.92 15.79
C LEU A 173 -18.46 -3.38 17.08
N ALA A 174 -17.73 -3.76 18.12
CA ALA A 174 -18.32 -4.16 19.40
C ALA A 174 -19.09 -3.01 20.07
N LEU A 175 -18.53 -1.79 20.05
CA LEU A 175 -19.21 -0.59 20.55
C LEU A 175 -20.47 -0.24 19.74
N LEU A 176 -20.42 -0.41 18.42
CA LEU A 176 -21.61 -0.25 17.57
C LEU A 176 -22.70 -1.27 17.92
N LEU A 177 -22.33 -2.53 18.14
CA LEU A 177 -23.29 -3.59 18.48
C LEU A 177 -23.87 -3.47 19.89
N GLN A 178 -23.16 -2.81 20.83
CA GLN A 178 -23.66 -2.51 22.17
C GLN A 178 -24.66 -1.36 22.21
N ASN A 179 -24.61 -0.46 21.24
CA ASN A 179 -25.47 0.74 21.18
C ASN A 179 -26.69 0.55 20.25
N TYR A 180 -26.87 -0.63 19.68
CA TYR A 180 -28.04 -1.07 18.93
C TYR A 180 -28.79 -2.20 19.65
#